data_528dcfd1cade56d38c2382dd6500a69f
#
_entry.id   528dcfd1cade56d38c2382dd6500a69f
#
_cell.length_a   1.000
_cell.length_b   1.000
_cell.length_c   1.000
_cell.angle_alpha   90.00
_cell.angle_beta   90.00
_cell.angle_gamma   90.00
#
_symmetry.space_group_name_H-M   'P 1'
#
loop_
_entity.id
_entity.type
_entity.pdbx_description
1 polymer ?
#
loop_
_entity_poly.entity_id
_entity_poly.type
_entity_poly.pdbx_seq_one_letter_code
_entity_poly.pdbx_strand_id
1 'polypeptide(L)'
;MMLTVADIFSDHMVLRHSRLNPVWGQAPAGSAVTVRLGTQEASCLADAQGRWITWINTPGPGEITRMTVTCGAETVTFTDVACGEVWLAGGQSNMEQPLMCMEGGAPWADGAAEANVRLKSIPRRCGDKPEAGWHFFPSEGLGMPWQHADRDNAAKFSAIGYVFGAMLAKRLRMPVGVIECNWGGTRIECWLPTEDVLAEPYTRKRLEDYLALRENLGDGARTAFEAYVRTVRQAQINEPDYVEHNLADPLNFLREDRNIAFVPEGALGDPQMPGALFDHMVTRVAPYGLSGVLWYQGEANGAADEALHYGALFGRLLDTWRGTWMDPGLPFLTCQLATFQTGMYWGSPDWPCLRAQQQLCADRFAHVSMAVLLDVGMARNIHPLYKQPVADRLFRLALEDVYGIPAQAHAPRPIACIRQKAGLLLRFDGPVTIRPGELPVLMEGSVPVPCRVTQTDDHALLLTAQPSAAFTGAAYAQADWLTPGLYGENGLPVAPFVIQP
;
A
#
# COMPACT_ATOMS: atom_id res chain seq x y z
N MET A 1 -23.44 1.96 30.01
CA MET A 1 -22.52 2.23 28.86
C MET A 1 -22.98 3.56 28.28
N MET A 2 -22.07 4.47 27.94
CA MET A 2 -22.41 5.75 27.27
C MET A 2 -22.39 5.57 25.78
N LEU A 3 -23.03 6.49 25.04
CA LEU A 3 -22.92 6.56 23.60
C LEU A 3 -21.48 6.85 23.18
N THR A 4 -20.92 6.02 22.33
CA THR A 4 -19.63 6.25 21.65
C THR A 4 -19.77 6.00 20.16
N VAL A 5 -18.94 6.68 19.37
CA VAL A 5 -18.78 6.46 17.92
C VAL A 5 -17.35 5.99 17.70
N ALA A 6 -17.11 5.11 16.71
CA ALA A 6 -15.78 4.57 16.47
C ALA A 6 -14.75 5.67 16.18
N ASP A 7 -13.49 5.46 16.59
CA ASP A 7 -12.39 6.45 16.53
C ASP A 7 -12.02 6.91 15.10
N ILE A 8 -12.48 6.18 14.08
CA ILE A 8 -12.29 6.59 12.69
C ILE A 8 -13.06 7.86 12.35
N PHE A 9 -14.16 8.15 13.07
CA PHE A 9 -14.97 9.34 12.90
C PHE A 9 -14.44 10.47 13.79
N SER A 10 -14.19 11.62 13.20
CA SER A 10 -13.81 12.84 13.91
C SER A 10 -14.21 14.06 13.06
N ASP A 11 -14.07 15.25 13.63
CA ASP A 11 -14.14 16.48 12.84
C ASP A 11 -13.22 16.38 11.61
N HIS A 12 -13.55 17.11 10.57
CA HIS A 12 -12.80 17.16 9.32
C HIS A 12 -12.78 15.87 8.50
N MET A 13 -13.55 14.84 8.85
CA MET A 13 -13.59 13.57 8.08
C MET A 13 -14.15 13.76 6.68
N VAL A 14 -13.76 12.85 5.79
CA VAL A 14 -14.35 12.71 4.46
C VAL A 14 -15.16 11.42 4.41
N LEU A 15 -16.44 11.51 4.11
CA LEU A 15 -17.30 10.36 3.81
C LEU A 15 -17.38 10.17 2.29
N ARG A 16 -17.42 8.93 1.84
CA ARG A 16 -17.55 8.64 0.40
C ARG A 16 -18.90 9.19 -0.11
N HIS A 17 -18.85 10.07 -1.12
CA HIS A 17 -20.02 10.79 -1.63
C HIS A 17 -21.02 9.88 -2.36
N SER A 18 -22.30 10.28 -2.42
CA SER A 18 -23.36 9.65 -3.21
C SER A 18 -23.50 8.13 -2.96
N ARG A 19 -23.25 7.68 -1.73
CA ARG A 19 -23.26 6.27 -1.31
C ARG A 19 -23.87 6.10 0.07
N LEU A 20 -24.23 4.84 0.38
CA LEU A 20 -24.48 4.42 1.75
C LEU A 20 -23.16 4.23 2.47
N ASN A 21 -22.94 4.98 3.54
CA ASN A 21 -21.77 4.86 4.41
C ASN A 21 -22.17 4.29 5.75
N PRO A 22 -21.47 3.27 6.27
CA PRO A 22 -21.71 2.77 7.62
C PRO A 22 -21.20 3.76 8.66
N VAL A 23 -21.97 3.92 9.74
CA VAL A 23 -21.58 4.61 10.97
C VAL A 23 -21.86 3.68 12.13
N TRP A 24 -20.88 3.52 13.02
CA TRP A 24 -20.97 2.51 14.10
C TRP A 24 -20.31 2.97 15.39
N GLY A 25 -20.61 2.23 16.47
CA GLY A 25 -20.07 2.50 17.78
C GLY A 25 -20.71 1.64 18.86
N GLN A 26 -20.80 2.20 20.08
CA GLN A 26 -21.41 1.54 21.23
C GLN A 26 -22.46 2.45 21.89
N ALA A 27 -23.48 1.83 22.46
CA ALA A 27 -24.55 2.49 23.21
C ALA A 27 -25.12 1.48 24.23
N PRO A 28 -25.98 1.89 25.19
CA PRO A 28 -26.67 0.93 26.04
C PRO A 28 -27.44 -0.10 25.21
N ALA A 29 -27.39 -1.37 25.60
CA ALA A 29 -28.06 -2.46 24.89
C ALA A 29 -29.56 -2.17 24.68
N GLY A 30 -30.06 -2.40 23.46
CA GLY A 30 -31.45 -2.14 23.09
C GLY A 30 -31.84 -0.67 22.90
N SER A 31 -30.91 0.27 23.08
CA SER A 31 -31.18 1.70 22.87
C SER A 31 -31.27 2.04 21.38
N ALA A 32 -32.15 2.97 21.04
CA ALA A 32 -32.23 3.54 19.71
C ALA A 32 -31.11 4.57 19.52
N VAL A 33 -30.36 4.40 18.42
CA VAL A 33 -29.28 5.32 18.00
C VAL A 33 -29.71 5.92 16.65
N THR A 34 -29.62 7.23 16.54
CA THR A 34 -29.96 7.98 15.31
C THR A 34 -28.74 8.76 14.83
N VAL A 35 -28.40 8.59 13.56
CA VAL A 35 -27.36 9.34 12.86
C VAL A 35 -28.02 10.33 11.90
N ARG A 36 -27.59 11.59 11.95
CA ARG A 36 -28.02 12.64 11.00
C ARG A 36 -26.82 13.24 10.29
N LEU A 37 -26.91 13.37 8.98
CA LEU A 37 -25.92 14.00 8.11
C LEU A 37 -26.63 15.01 7.20
N GLY A 38 -26.56 16.29 7.53
CA GLY A 38 -27.37 17.30 6.86
C GLY A 38 -28.87 17.01 6.98
N THR A 39 -29.54 16.76 5.88
CA THR A 39 -30.97 16.39 5.83
C THR A 39 -31.22 14.88 5.89
N GLN A 40 -30.17 14.06 5.80
CA GLN A 40 -30.29 12.61 5.85
C GLN A 40 -30.33 12.12 7.29
N GLU A 41 -31.13 11.08 7.54
CA GLU A 41 -31.26 10.45 8.86
C GLU A 41 -31.36 8.94 8.71
N ALA A 42 -30.70 8.22 9.62
CA ALA A 42 -30.81 6.78 9.74
C ALA A 42 -30.78 6.36 11.21
N SER A 43 -31.53 5.31 11.56
CA SER A 43 -31.62 4.85 12.94
C SER A 43 -31.48 3.33 13.01
N CYS A 44 -30.95 2.84 14.15
CA CYS A 44 -30.85 1.42 14.48
C CYS A 44 -31.03 1.21 15.98
N LEU A 45 -31.08 -0.05 16.42
CA LEU A 45 -31.01 -0.45 17.82
C LEU A 45 -29.63 -1.02 18.12
N ALA A 46 -29.06 -0.67 19.27
CA ALA A 46 -27.86 -1.33 19.77
C ALA A 46 -28.17 -2.80 20.12
N ASP A 47 -27.28 -3.73 19.75
CA ASP A 47 -27.41 -5.14 20.04
C ASP A 47 -27.28 -5.46 21.56
N ALA A 48 -27.38 -6.76 21.92
CA ALA A 48 -27.29 -7.21 23.30
C ALA A 48 -25.90 -6.94 23.93
N GLN A 49 -24.86 -6.74 23.11
CA GLN A 49 -23.51 -6.36 23.51
C GLN A 49 -23.28 -4.85 23.52
N GLY A 50 -24.32 -4.07 23.18
CA GLY A 50 -24.26 -2.62 23.10
C GLY A 50 -23.62 -2.10 21.83
N ARG A 51 -23.36 -2.93 20.81
CA ARG A 51 -22.80 -2.51 19.51
C ARG A 51 -23.93 -2.02 18.61
N TRP A 52 -23.69 -0.97 17.86
CA TRP A 52 -24.63 -0.46 16.88
C TRP A 52 -23.92 -0.13 15.56
N ILE A 53 -24.62 -0.32 14.46
CA ILE A 53 -24.21 0.11 13.12
C ILE A 53 -25.46 0.53 12.35
N THR A 54 -25.36 1.65 11.65
CA THR A 54 -26.40 2.11 10.71
C THR A 54 -25.75 2.61 9.44
N TRP A 55 -26.57 2.80 8.40
CA TRP A 55 -26.11 3.20 7.08
C TRP A 55 -26.75 4.51 6.70
N ILE A 56 -25.93 5.53 6.42
CA ILE A 56 -26.42 6.86 6.04
C ILE A 56 -26.07 7.18 4.61
N ASN A 57 -27.05 7.72 3.86
CA ASN A 57 -26.79 8.27 2.55
C ASN A 57 -25.98 9.54 2.66
N THR A 58 -24.91 9.66 1.86
CA THR A 58 -24.13 10.87 1.75
C THR A 58 -24.60 11.71 0.58
N PRO A 59 -24.58 13.06 0.70
CA PRO A 59 -24.90 13.94 -0.37
C PRO A 59 -23.87 13.86 -1.53
N GLY A 60 -24.08 14.71 -2.54
CA GLY A 60 -23.17 14.84 -3.68
C GLY A 60 -21.75 15.27 -3.27
N PRO A 61 -20.78 15.15 -4.21
CA PRO A 61 -19.40 15.47 -3.92
C PRO A 61 -19.19 16.95 -3.59
N GLY A 62 -18.28 17.24 -2.68
CA GLY A 62 -17.88 18.58 -2.29
C GLY A 62 -18.75 19.25 -1.24
N GLU A 63 -19.89 18.68 -0.87
CA GLU A 63 -20.73 19.24 0.20
C GLU A 63 -20.05 19.10 1.55
N ILE A 64 -20.04 20.20 2.32
CA ILE A 64 -19.51 20.24 3.69
C ILE A 64 -20.71 20.35 4.64
N THR A 65 -20.78 19.46 5.61
CA THR A 65 -21.94 19.35 6.51
C THR A 65 -21.52 18.98 7.92
N ARG A 66 -22.51 18.82 8.78
CA ARG A 66 -22.37 18.33 10.15
C ARG A 66 -22.98 16.93 10.26
N MET A 67 -22.34 16.05 11.00
CA MET A 67 -22.91 14.78 11.42
C MET A 67 -23.19 14.78 12.92
N THR A 68 -24.36 14.31 13.31
CA THR A 68 -24.72 14.10 14.72
C THR A 68 -25.17 12.67 14.95
N VAL A 69 -24.79 12.10 16.07
CA VAL A 69 -25.20 10.79 16.55
C VAL A 69 -25.87 10.95 17.90
N THR A 70 -27.10 10.49 18.04
CA THR A 70 -27.91 10.67 19.27
C THR A 70 -28.39 9.33 19.82
N CYS A 71 -28.38 9.21 21.15
CA CYS A 71 -28.97 8.07 21.87
C CYS A 71 -29.61 8.60 23.16
N GLY A 72 -30.94 8.67 23.23
CA GLY A 72 -31.64 9.31 24.32
C GLY A 72 -31.28 10.78 24.45
N ALA A 73 -30.71 11.17 25.59
CA ALA A 73 -30.24 12.55 25.84
C ALA A 73 -28.78 12.80 25.42
N GLU A 74 -28.04 11.76 25.08
CA GLU A 74 -26.62 11.87 24.69
C GLU A 74 -26.50 12.23 23.20
N THR A 75 -25.58 13.12 22.86
CA THR A 75 -25.30 13.55 21.49
C THR A 75 -23.80 13.70 21.27
N VAL A 76 -23.31 13.05 20.21
CA VAL A 76 -21.97 13.26 19.66
C VAL A 76 -22.12 14.05 18.36
N THR A 77 -21.32 15.10 18.19
CA THR A 77 -21.37 15.96 16.99
C THR A 77 -20.01 16.04 16.34
N PHE A 78 -19.98 15.86 15.04
CA PHE A 78 -18.82 16.09 14.18
C PHE A 78 -19.10 17.27 13.25
N THR A 79 -18.12 18.13 13.11
CA THR A 79 -18.19 19.35 12.29
C THR A 79 -17.25 19.26 11.11
N ASP A 80 -17.51 20.07 10.07
CA ASP A 80 -16.71 20.09 8.85
C ASP A 80 -16.57 18.69 8.21
N VAL A 81 -17.68 17.98 8.10
CA VAL A 81 -17.76 16.69 7.43
C VAL A 81 -17.91 16.91 5.93
N ALA A 82 -16.94 16.49 5.14
CA ALA A 82 -16.98 16.60 3.69
C ALA A 82 -17.48 15.28 3.06
N CYS A 83 -18.05 15.40 1.86
CA CYS A 83 -18.39 14.28 0.99
C CYS A 83 -17.46 14.28 -0.21
N GLY A 84 -16.72 13.21 -0.41
CA GLY A 84 -15.70 13.12 -1.46
C GLY A 84 -15.25 11.69 -1.72
N GLU A 85 -14.04 11.53 -2.20
CA GLU A 85 -13.42 10.22 -2.36
C GLU A 85 -12.60 9.87 -1.11
N VAL A 86 -12.53 8.58 -0.75
CA VAL A 86 -11.77 8.12 0.41
C VAL A 86 -10.90 6.95 0.00
N TRP A 87 -9.60 7.07 0.17
CA TRP A 87 -8.62 6.05 -0.19
C TRP A 87 -7.81 5.60 1.03
N LEU A 88 -7.54 4.30 1.10
CA LEU A 88 -6.68 3.74 2.12
C LEU A 88 -5.28 3.50 1.54
N ALA A 89 -4.25 4.03 2.18
CA ALA A 89 -2.84 3.79 1.85
C ALA A 89 -2.28 2.71 2.78
N GLY A 90 -2.27 1.47 2.31
CA GLY A 90 -1.88 0.26 3.04
C GLY A 90 -0.59 -0.37 2.54
N GLY A 91 0.03 -1.19 3.37
CA GLY A 91 1.24 -1.92 3.04
C GLY A 91 2.38 -1.73 4.03
N GLN A 92 3.63 -1.68 3.54
CA GLN A 92 4.81 -1.57 4.38
C GLN A 92 5.62 -0.28 4.15
N SER A 93 6.90 -0.30 4.48
CA SER A 93 7.78 0.88 4.52
C SER A 93 7.78 1.77 3.27
N ASN A 94 7.66 1.20 2.08
CA ASN A 94 7.60 1.98 0.85
C ASN A 94 6.27 2.76 0.69
N MET A 95 5.18 2.31 1.33
CA MET A 95 3.95 3.09 1.48
C MET A 95 4.03 4.05 2.68
N GLU A 96 4.70 3.63 3.75
CA GLU A 96 4.87 4.41 4.98
C GLU A 96 5.77 5.64 4.78
N GLN A 97 6.75 5.59 3.88
CA GLN A 97 7.76 6.63 3.69
C GLN A 97 7.12 8.02 3.60
N PRO A 98 7.44 8.93 4.55
CA PRO A 98 6.80 10.24 4.60
C PRO A 98 7.27 11.18 3.50
N LEU A 99 6.43 12.18 3.18
CA LEU A 99 6.71 13.14 2.12
C LEU A 99 8.04 13.88 2.33
N MET A 100 8.42 14.19 3.57
CA MET A 100 9.69 14.83 3.88
C MET A 100 10.91 13.98 3.54
N CYS A 101 10.74 12.65 3.39
CA CYS A 101 11.78 11.72 2.94
C CYS A 101 11.70 11.42 1.44
N MET A 102 10.91 12.16 0.67
CA MET A 102 10.77 12.02 -0.78
C MET A 102 11.61 13.08 -1.49
N GLU A 103 12.37 12.67 -2.49
CA GLU A 103 13.02 13.62 -3.42
C GLU A 103 11.96 14.47 -4.12
N GLY A 104 12.09 15.79 -4.05
CA GLY A 104 11.08 16.74 -4.56
C GLY A 104 9.83 16.85 -3.68
N GLY A 105 9.87 16.46 -2.40
CA GLY A 105 8.75 16.53 -1.47
C GLY A 105 8.36 17.96 -1.05
N ALA A 106 9.32 18.87 -0.95
CA ALA A 106 9.10 20.22 -0.43
C ALA A 106 7.99 21.00 -1.18
N PRO A 107 7.96 21.08 -2.54
CA PRO A 107 6.87 21.75 -3.25
C PRO A 107 5.49 21.17 -2.98
N TRP A 108 5.40 19.85 -2.74
CA TRP A 108 4.14 19.20 -2.39
C TRP A 108 3.69 19.57 -0.98
N ALA A 109 4.62 19.64 -0.01
CA ALA A 109 4.32 20.10 1.34
C ALA A 109 3.89 21.57 1.35
N ASP A 110 4.58 22.45 0.62
CA ASP A 110 4.27 23.88 0.54
C ASP A 110 2.87 24.15 -0.03
N GLY A 111 2.41 23.34 -0.98
CA GLY A 111 1.07 23.43 -1.58
C GLY A 111 -0.03 22.70 -0.82
N ALA A 112 0.26 22.09 0.35
CA ALA A 112 -0.67 21.15 0.99
C ALA A 112 -1.98 21.81 1.45
N ALA A 113 -1.93 23.02 1.99
CA ALA A 113 -3.12 23.72 2.47
C ALA A 113 -4.17 24.00 1.37
N GLU A 114 -3.74 24.05 0.11
CA GLU A 114 -4.60 24.33 -1.04
C GLU A 114 -5.07 23.05 -1.77
N ALA A 115 -4.57 21.87 -1.35
CA ALA A 115 -4.77 20.63 -2.09
C ALA A 115 -6.17 20.02 -1.98
N ASN A 116 -7.03 20.52 -1.08
CA ASN A 116 -8.35 19.96 -0.75
C ASN A 116 -8.28 18.48 -0.37
N VAL A 117 -7.24 18.11 0.38
CA VAL A 117 -6.99 16.78 0.91
C VAL A 117 -7.18 16.79 2.41
N ARG A 118 -7.75 15.72 2.94
CA ARG A 118 -7.83 15.48 4.37
C ARG A 118 -7.14 14.18 4.71
N LEU A 119 -6.35 14.20 5.78
CA LEU A 119 -5.45 13.14 6.18
C LEU A 119 -5.91 12.50 7.49
N LYS A 120 -5.79 11.19 7.56
CA LYS A 120 -6.06 10.37 8.75
C LYS A 120 -4.98 9.31 8.88
N SER A 121 -4.31 9.22 10.02
CA SER A 121 -3.42 8.09 10.32
C SER A 121 -4.02 7.16 11.36
N ILE A 122 -3.92 5.86 11.12
CA ILE A 122 -4.35 4.84 12.08
C ILE A 122 -3.22 4.59 13.08
N PRO A 123 -3.52 4.54 14.39
CA PRO A 123 -2.50 4.18 15.38
C PRO A 123 -1.88 2.82 15.06
N ARG A 124 -0.54 2.76 15.03
CA ARG A 124 0.19 1.51 14.82
C ARG A 124 0.16 0.67 16.08
N ARG A 125 -0.56 -0.45 16.00
CA ARG A 125 -0.77 -1.39 17.11
C ARG A 125 -0.73 -2.81 16.59
N CYS A 126 -0.12 -3.69 17.39
CA CYS A 126 -0.07 -5.13 17.15
C CYS A 126 -0.49 -5.95 18.41
N GLY A 127 -1.11 -5.29 19.38
CA GLY A 127 -1.63 -5.88 20.62
C GLY A 127 -2.59 -4.92 21.33
N ASP A 128 -3.12 -5.36 22.49
CA ASP A 128 -4.14 -4.63 23.26
C ASP A 128 -3.63 -3.34 23.94
N LYS A 129 -2.32 -3.19 24.07
CA LYS A 129 -1.71 -1.99 24.68
C LYS A 129 -1.24 -1.04 23.60
N PRO A 130 -1.33 0.29 23.84
CA PRO A 130 -0.66 1.26 22.99
C PRO A 130 0.84 0.99 23.12
N GLU A 131 1.40 0.40 22.10
CA GLU A 131 2.83 0.14 22.02
C GLU A 131 3.44 1.30 21.24
N ALA A 132 4.51 1.90 21.78
CA ALA A 132 5.41 2.70 20.98
C ALA A 132 6.16 1.72 20.07
N GLY A 133 5.46 1.23 19.05
CA GLY A 133 5.97 0.23 18.13
C GLY A 133 7.16 0.78 17.37
N TRP A 134 8.00 -0.13 16.91
CA TRP A 134 9.07 0.20 15.97
C TRP A 134 8.45 0.81 14.70
N HIS A 135 8.98 1.95 14.27
CA HIS A 135 8.59 2.61 13.05
C HIS A 135 9.83 2.68 12.16
N PHE A 136 9.68 2.28 10.91
CA PHE A 136 10.77 2.38 9.94
C PHE A 136 11.09 3.84 9.66
N PHE A 137 10.06 4.67 9.56
CA PHE A 137 10.19 6.11 9.42
C PHE A 137 9.77 6.84 10.70
N PRO A 138 10.33 8.02 10.95
CA PRO A 138 9.98 8.82 12.11
C PRO A 138 8.49 9.22 12.04
N SER A 139 7.70 8.60 12.86
CA SER A 139 6.30 8.96 13.09
C SER A 139 5.97 8.69 14.55
N GLU A 140 5.04 9.43 15.10
CA GLU A 140 4.66 9.26 16.50
C GLU A 140 3.93 7.93 16.77
N GLY A 141 3.49 7.21 15.72
CA GLY A 141 2.76 5.94 15.82
C GLY A 141 1.43 6.01 16.55
N LEU A 142 1.10 7.18 17.10
CA LEU A 142 -0.12 7.40 17.90
C LEU A 142 -1.38 7.52 17.03
N GLY A 143 -1.20 7.64 15.71
CA GLY A 143 -2.27 7.98 14.80
C GLY A 143 -2.62 9.48 14.85
N MET A 144 -3.35 9.91 13.84
CA MET A 144 -3.78 11.30 13.70
C MET A 144 -5.30 11.30 13.42
N PRO A 145 -6.12 12.13 14.10
CA PRO A 145 -7.51 12.32 13.71
C PRO A 145 -7.57 12.90 12.29
N TRP A 146 -8.75 12.96 11.69
CA TRP A 146 -8.92 13.65 10.43
C TRP A 146 -8.51 15.12 10.54
N GLN A 147 -7.71 15.59 9.61
CA GLN A 147 -7.25 16.97 9.53
C GLN A 147 -7.19 17.41 8.06
N HIS A 148 -7.38 18.69 7.82
CA HIS A 148 -6.99 19.29 6.53
C HIS A 148 -5.48 19.12 6.35
N ALA A 149 -5.05 18.82 5.13
CA ALA A 149 -3.63 18.81 4.83
C ALA A 149 -3.06 20.23 5.02
N ASP A 150 -1.95 20.29 5.73
CA ASP A 150 -1.07 21.47 5.82
C ASP A 150 0.37 21.01 5.61
N ARG A 151 1.29 21.96 5.59
CA ARG A 151 2.70 21.71 5.32
C ARG A 151 3.29 20.66 6.29
N ASP A 152 2.98 20.79 7.55
CA ASP A 152 3.57 19.98 8.62
C ASP A 152 3.02 18.55 8.65
N ASN A 153 1.69 18.41 8.61
CA ASN A 153 1.08 17.08 8.66
C ASN A 153 1.25 16.31 7.34
N ALA A 154 1.24 16.99 6.19
CA ALA A 154 1.52 16.38 4.90
C ALA A 154 2.98 15.93 4.80
N ALA A 155 3.95 16.71 5.32
CA ALA A 155 5.36 16.34 5.33
C ALA A 155 5.63 15.02 6.11
N LYS A 156 4.86 14.77 7.16
CA LYS A 156 4.95 13.57 8.01
C LYS A 156 4.10 12.40 7.52
N PHE A 157 3.23 12.61 6.55
CA PHE A 157 2.31 11.61 6.00
C PHE A 157 2.92 10.84 4.84
N SER A 158 2.38 9.65 4.51
CA SER A 158 2.77 8.84 3.34
C SER A 158 2.93 9.70 2.10
N ALA A 159 4.14 9.74 1.52
CA ALA A 159 4.43 10.49 0.29
C ALA A 159 3.50 10.05 -0.85
N ILE A 160 3.37 8.72 -1.05
CA ILE A 160 2.52 8.15 -2.10
C ILE A 160 1.06 8.50 -1.84
N GLY A 161 0.58 8.27 -0.61
CA GLY A 161 -0.81 8.52 -0.24
C GLY A 161 -1.19 9.98 -0.40
N TYR A 162 -0.37 10.90 0.10
CA TYR A 162 -0.64 12.33 0.00
C TYR A 162 -0.59 12.85 -1.44
N VAL A 163 0.49 12.55 -2.19
CA VAL A 163 0.65 13.01 -3.58
C VAL A 163 -0.48 12.46 -4.47
N PHE A 164 -0.83 11.19 -4.32
CA PHE A 164 -1.99 10.59 -4.99
C PHE A 164 -3.29 11.35 -4.66
N GLY A 165 -3.56 11.59 -3.37
CA GLY A 165 -4.74 12.31 -2.91
C GLY A 165 -4.82 13.73 -3.49
N ALA A 166 -3.70 14.46 -3.51
CA ALA A 166 -3.62 15.82 -4.03
C ALA A 166 -3.87 15.87 -5.56
N MET A 167 -3.29 14.93 -6.31
CA MET A 167 -3.54 14.82 -7.75
C MET A 167 -5.00 14.46 -8.03
N LEU A 168 -5.58 13.56 -7.25
CA LEU A 168 -6.96 13.13 -7.41
C LEU A 168 -7.95 14.25 -7.06
N ALA A 169 -7.75 14.96 -5.94
CA ALA A 169 -8.56 16.09 -5.53
C ALA A 169 -8.59 17.21 -6.59
N LYS A 170 -7.41 17.52 -7.14
CA LYS A 170 -7.28 18.48 -8.24
C LYS A 170 -8.01 18.04 -9.51
N ARG A 171 -7.89 16.75 -9.87
CA ARG A 171 -8.49 16.20 -11.10
C ARG A 171 -10.01 16.10 -11.02
N LEU A 172 -10.52 15.61 -9.88
CA LEU A 172 -11.95 15.42 -9.66
C LEU A 172 -12.65 16.70 -9.14
N ARG A 173 -11.91 17.69 -8.68
CA ARG A 173 -12.39 18.95 -8.09
C ARG A 173 -13.33 18.74 -6.90
N MET A 174 -12.95 17.81 -6.02
CA MET A 174 -13.70 17.50 -4.80
C MET A 174 -12.75 17.14 -3.66
N PRO A 175 -13.21 17.12 -2.39
CA PRO A 175 -12.40 16.67 -1.27
C PRO A 175 -11.96 15.22 -1.47
N VAL A 176 -10.70 14.93 -1.09
CA VAL A 176 -10.17 13.57 -1.03
C VAL A 176 -9.64 13.29 0.37
N GLY A 177 -10.19 12.27 1.01
CA GLY A 177 -9.66 11.73 2.26
C GLY A 177 -8.66 10.62 1.99
N VAL A 178 -7.51 10.66 2.65
CA VAL A 178 -6.53 9.58 2.62
C VAL A 178 -6.33 9.04 4.02
N ILE A 179 -6.54 7.73 4.18
CA ILE A 179 -6.33 7.01 5.44
C ILE A 179 -5.02 6.25 5.34
N GLU A 180 -4.05 6.60 6.18
CA GLU A 180 -2.79 5.88 6.30
C GLU A 180 -2.95 4.70 7.28
N CYS A 181 -2.81 3.47 6.75
CA CYS A 181 -2.87 2.22 7.51
C CYS A 181 -1.77 1.30 6.99
N ASN A 182 -0.53 1.60 7.34
CA ASN A 182 0.67 0.92 6.89
C ASN A 182 1.67 0.77 8.04
N TRP A 183 2.62 -0.18 7.89
CA TRP A 183 3.70 -0.38 8.85
C TRP A 183 4.92 -1.04 8.17
N GLY A 184 6.07 -0.39 8.27
CA GLY A 184 7.32 -0.83 7.65
C GLY A 184 7.79 -2.20 8.12
N GLY A 185 8.41 -2.94 7.21
CA GLY A 185 8.99 -4.25 7.48
C GLY A 185 7.99 -5.40 7.60
N THR A 186 6.69 -5.15 7.49
CA THR A 186 5.66 -6.18 7.76
C THR A 186 5.37 -7.07 6.56
N ARG A 187 5.18 -8.35 6.83
CA ARG A 187 4.77 -9.37 5.86
C ARG A 187 3.27 -9.31 5.58
N ILE A 188 2.83 -9.84 4.44
CA ILE A 188 1.42 -9.81 4.05
C ILE A 188 0.52 -10.57 5.03
N GLU A 189 0.99 -11.67 5.63
CA GLU A 189 0.24 -12.45 6.61
C GLU A 189 -0.06 -11.70 7.90
N CYS A 190 0.66 -10.62 8.21
CA CYS A 190 0.33 -9.75 9.35
C CYS A 190 -0.99 -9.00 9.15
N TRP A 191 -1.39 -8.82 7.89
CA TRP A 191 -2.59 -8.08 7.47
C TRP A 191 -3.80 -8.98 7.16
N LEU A 192 -3.69 -10.28 7.44
CA LEU A 192 -4.80 -11.25 7.45
C LEU A 192 -5.36 -11.38 8.88
N PRO A 193 -6.64 -11.71 9.09
CA PRO A 193 -7.14 -12.01 10.43
C PRO A 193 -6.49 -13.28 10.97
N THR A 194 -6.34 -13.36 12.30
CA THR A 194 -5.75 -14.52 12.96
C THR A 194 -6.45 -15.84 12.60
N GLU A 195 -7.76 -15.84 12.37
CA GLU A 195 -8.50 -17.03 11.92
C GLU A 195 -8.07 -17.53 10.55
N ASP A 196 -7.81 -16.64 9.59
CA ASP A 196 -7.29 -16.99 8.26
C ASP A 196 -5.84 -17.47 8.32
N VAL A 197 -5.02 -16.86 9.18
CA VAL A 197 -3.65 -17.31 9.46
C VAL A 197 -3.64 -18.74 9.98
N LEU A 198 -4.55 -19.09 10.89
CA LEU A 198 -4.66 -20.44 11.46
C LEU A 198 -5.27 -21.45 10.48
N ALA A 199 -6.07 -21.00 9.51
CA ALA A 199 -6.70 -21.89 8.54
C ALA A 199 -5.74 -22.43 7.47
N GLU A 200 -4.67 -21.69 7.14
CA GLU A 200 -3.72 -22.01 6.09
C GLU A 200 -2.42 -22.60 6.69
N PRO A 201 -1.96 -23.79 6.25
CA PRO A 201 -0.81 -24.47 6.86
C PRO A 201 0.49 -23.68 6.91
N TYR A 202 0.80 -22.92 5.82
CA TYR A 202 2.02 -22.12 5.74
C TYR A 202 2.02 -20.99 6.78
N THR A 203 0.95 -20.19 6.83
CA THR A 203 0.85 -19.05 7.77
C THR A 203 0.66 -19.50 9.21
N ARG A 204 -0.01 -20.63 9.44
CA ARG A 204 -0.08 -21.28 10.77
C ARG A 204 1.30 -21.61 11.29
N LYS A 205 2.13 -22.28 10.46
CA LYS A 205 3.51 -22.60 10.83
C LYS A 205 4.31 -21.35 11.17
N ARG A 206 4.16 -20.27 10.38
CA ARG A 206 4.79 -18.98 10.64
C ARG A 206 4.38 -18.41 12.00
N LEU A 207 3.09 -18.49 12.34
CA LEU A 207 2.59 -18.01 13.65
C LEU A 207 3.15 -18.88 14.79
N GLU A 208 3.17 -20.20 14.64
CA GLU A 208 3.74 -21.12 15.63
C GLU A 208 5.23 -20.84 15.89
N ASP A 209 6.01 -20.63 14.83
CA ASP A 209 7.44 -20.30 14.92
C ASP A 209 7.66 -18.94 15.59
N TYR A 210 6.82 -17.93 15.25
CA TYR A 210 6.85 -16.61 15.88
C TYR A 210 6.55 -16.69 17.38
N LEU A 211 5.53 -17.44 17.78
CA LEU A 211 5.16 -17.61 19.18
C LEU A 211 6.24 -18.35 19.98
N ALA A 212 6.86 -19.39 19.40
CA ALA A 212 7.98 -20.11 20.00
C ALA A 212 9.21 -19.18 20.19
N LEU A 213 9.51 -18.35 19.20
CA LEU A 213 10.59 -17.36 19.30
C LEU A 213 10.30 -16.35 20.43
N ARG A 214 9.07 -15.86 20.51
CA ARG A 214 8.62 -14.93 21.55
C ARG A 214 8.74 -15.51 22.96
N GLU A 215 8.39 -16.78 23.15
CA GLU A 215 8.53 -17.47 24.42
C GLU A 215 10.01 -17.57 24.86
N ASN A 216 10.92 -17.77 23.91
CA ASN A 216 12.35 -17.90 24.17
C ASN A 216 13.07 -16.57 24.46
N LEU A 217 12.52 -15.42 24.03
CA LEU A 217 13.18 -14.10 24.17
C LEU A 217 13.24 -13.57 25.60
N GLY A 218 12.33 -13.96 26.47
CA GLY A 218 12.25 -13.49 27.87
C GLY A 218 12.08 -11.97 28.02
N ASP A 219 11.90 -11.51 29.28
CA ASP A 219 11.60 -10.09 29.58
C ASP A 219 12.74 -9.10 29.35
N GLY A 220 13.99 -9.55 29.29
CA GLY A 220 15.17 -8.67 29.16
C GLY A 220 15.32 -8.00 27.80
N ALA A 221 15.09 -8.75 26.72
CA ALA A 221 15.15 -8.20 25.36
C ALA A 221 14.03 -7.17 25.12
N ARG A 222 12.87 -7.40 25.72
CA ARG A 222 11.73 -6.52 25.72
C ARG A 222 12.04 -5.17 26.37
N THR A 223 12.60 -5.17 27.57
CA THR A 223 12.92 -3.96 28.34
C THR A 223 13.99 -3.11 27.65
N ALA A 224 15.02 -3.74 27.07
CA ALA A 224 16.08 -3.07 26.35
C ALA A 224 15.53 -2.37 25.08
N PHE A 225 14.61 -3.02 24.35
CA PHE A 225 13.98 -2.44 23.18
C PHE A 225 13.07 -1.26 23.51
N GLU A 226 12.20 -1.39 24.53
CA GLU A 226 11.34 -0.28 25.00
C GLU A 226 12.14 0.95 25.45
N ALA A 227 13.30 0.73 26.07
CA ALA A 227 14.21 1.79 26.46
C ALA A 227 14.84 2.48 25.24
N TYR A 228 15.27 1.70 24.22
CA TYR A 228 15.85 2.22 22.99
C TYR A 228 14.83 3.07 22.21
N VAL A 229 13.62 2.56 21.97
CA VAL A 229 12.56 3.30 21.26
C VAL A 229 12.26 4.63 21.92
N ARG A 230 12.10 4.65 23.26
CA ARG A 230 11.83 5.88 24.01
C ARG A 230 12.97 6.89 23.94
N THR A 231 14.22 6.44 24.02
CA THR A 231 15.34 7.36 24.19
C THR A 231 15.85 7.91 22.87
N VAL A 232 15.97 7.07 21.85
CA VAL A 232 16.58 7.48 20.57
C VAL A 232 15.59 8.16 19.65
N ARG A 233 14.37 7.61 19.51
CA ARG A 233 13.37 8.18 18.58
C ARG A 233 12.70 9.43 19.11
N GLN A 234 12.39 9.49 20.41
CA GLN A 234 11.78 10.68 20.97
C GLN A 234 12.72 11.88 20.89
N ALA A 235 14.03 11.67 20.95
CA ALA A 235 15.01 12.72 20.73
C ALA A 235 15.00 13.25 19.29
N GLN A 236 14.93 12.37 18.30
CA GLN A 236 14.90 12.73 16.87
C GLN A 236 13.62 13.48 16.47
N ILE A 237 12.44 13.02 16.91
CA ILE A 237 11.14 13.65 16.58
C ILE A 237 11.00 15.03 17.23
N ASN A 238 11.65 15.24 18.38
CA ASN A 238 11.58 16.50 19.13
C ASN A 238 12.65 17.53 18.71
N GLU A 239 13.47 17.22 17.68
CA GLU A 239 14.41 18.23 17.17
C GLU A 239 13.63 19.43 16.59
N PRO A 240 13.98 20.67 17.00
CA PRO A 240 13.53 21.84 16.30
C PRO A 240 13.92 21.72 14.81
N ASP A 241 13.04 22.10 13.92
CA ASP A 241 13.28 22.09 12.48
C ASP A 241 13.41 20.68 11.83
N TYR A 242 13.01 19.61 12.53
CA TYR A 242 13.05 18.23 12.02
C TYR A 242 12.42 18.06 10.62
N VAL A 243 11.25 18.65 10.39
CA VAL A 243 10.56 18.61 9.08
C VAL A 243 11.37 19.37 8.03
N GLU A 244 11.86 20.57 8.38
CA GLU A 244 12.64 21.43 7.46
C GLU A 244 13.93 20.76 7.03
N HIS A 245 14.67 20.15 7.97
CA HIS A 245 15.92 19.47 7.66
C HIS A 245 15.70 18.30 6.70
N ASN A 246 14.64 17.50 6.90
CA ASN A 246 14.35 16.37 6.02
C ASN A 246 13.79 16.81 4.65
N LEU A 247 12.99 17.86 4.59
CA LEU A 247 12.54 18.40 3.29
C LEU A 247 13.70 19.01 2.49
N ALA A 248 14.69 19.59 3.15
CA ALA A 248 15.89 20.15 2.50
C ALA A 248 16.88 19.07 2.04
N ASP A 249 17.03 18.00 2.82
CA ASP A 249 17.89 16.84 2.49
C ASP A 249 17.19 15.52 2.84
N PRO A 250 16.39 14.97 1.92
CA PRO A 250 15.68 13.69 2.12
C PRO A 250 16.61 12.49 2.42
N LEU A 251 17.92 12.61 2.15
CA LEU A 251 18.93 11.59 2.49
C LEU A 251 19.39 11.69 3.94
N ASN A 252 19.12 12.78 4.65
CA ASN A 252 19.52 12.96 6.04
C ASN A 252 19.02 11.81 6.91
N PHE A 253 17.77 11.47 6.76
CA PHE A 253 17.15 10.32 7.40
C PHE A 253 17.95 9.01 7.24
N LEU A 254 18.43 8.69 6.03
CA LEU A 254 19.24 7.49 5.76
C LEU A 254 20.65 7.54 6.37
N ARG A 255 21.19 8.74 6.61
CA ARG A 255 22.52 8.91 7.24
C ARG A 255 22.45 8.73 8.75
N GLU A 256 21.38 9.20 9.38
CA GLU A 256 21.16 9.08 10.83
C GLU A 256 20.75 7.67 11.24
N ASP A 257 20.13 6.93 10.33
CA ASP A 257 19.58 5.59 10.55
C ASP A 257 20.63 4.46 10.61
N ARG A 258 21.93 4.79 10.59
CA ARG A 258 23.04 3.82 10.66
C ARG A 258 23.08 3.00 11.95
N ASN A 259 22.27 3.37 12.95
CA ASN A 259 22.17 2.72 14.25
C ASN A 259 20.77 2.21 14.58
N ILE A 260 19.89 1.96 13.60
CA ILE A 260 18.61 1.32 13.89
C ILE A 260 18.90 -0.11 14.35
N ALA A 261 18.76 -0.33 15.65
CA ALA A 261 18.60 -1.68 16.16
C ALA A 261 17.22 -2.17 15.73
N PHE A 262 17.17 -3.17 14.85
CA PHE A 262 15.93 -3.86 14.53
C PHE A 262 15.33 -4.44 15.81
N VAL A 263 14.00 -4.35 15.95
CA VAL A 263 13.28 -5.12 16.97
C VAL A 263 13.66 -6.58 16.79
N PRO A 264 14.11 -7.28 17.82
CA PRO A 264 14.21 -8.72 17.72
C PRO A 264 12.84 -9.28 17.33
N GLU A 265 12.78 -10.08 16.27
CA GLU A 265 11.55 -10.77 15.87
C GLU A 265 10.98 -11.53 17.10
N GLY A 266 9.69 -11.37 17.38
CA GLY A 266 9.04 -11.95 18.56
C GLY A 266 9.02 -11.05 19.80
N ALA A 267 9.65 -9.88 19.81
CA ALA A 267 9.54 -8.93 20.92
C ALA A 267 8.11 -8.36 21.04
N LEU A 268 7.73 -7.85 22.21
CA LEU A 268 6.48 -7.08 22.34
C LEU A 268 6.59 -5.80 21.52
N GLY A 269 5.54 -5.50 20.75
CA GLY A 269 5.55 -4.35 19.83
C GLY A 269 6.13 -4.66 18.46
N ASP A 270 6.55 -5.91 18.21
CA ASP A 270 6.95 -6.36 16.90
C ASP A 270 5.71 -6.54 16.00
N PRO A 271 5.61 -5.80 14.88
CA PRO A 271 4.48 -5.89 13.97
C PRO A 271 4.49 -7.15 13.09
N GLN A 272 5.51 -8.00 13.21
CA GLN A 272 5.71 -9.20 12.38
C GLN A 272 4.82 -10.39 12.77
N MET A 273 4.08 -10.28 13.87
CA MET A 273 3.16 -11.35 14.28
C MET A 273 2.06 -11.53 13.22
N PRO A 274 1.95 -12.72 12.59
CA PRO A 274 0.87 -13.01 11.65
C PRO A 274 -0.51 -12.76 12.29
N GLY A 275 -1.38 -12.04 11.60
CA GLY A 275 -2.73 -11.67 12.08
C GLY A 275 -2.82 -10.33 12.81
N ALA A 276 -1.76 -9.90 13.47
CA ALA A 276 -1.84 -8.81 14.44
C ALA A 276 -2.28 -7.46 13.85
N LEU A 277 -1.85 -7.11 12.64
CA LEU A 277 -2.17 -5.82 12.05
C LEU A 277 -3.60 -5.75 11.51
N PHE A 278 -4.14 -6.88 11.04
CA PHE A 278 -5.56 -6.92 10.72
C PHE A 278 -6.39 -6.69 11.99
N ASP A 279 -6.13 -7.47 13.04
CA ASP A 279 -6.93 -7.45 14.27
C ASP A 279 -6.83 -6.12 15.03
N HIS A 280 -5.71 -5.39 14.92
CA HIS A 280 -5.46 -4.18 15.71
C HIS A 280 -5.42 -2.87 14.91
N MET A 281 -5.31 -2.91 13.57
CA MET A 281 -5.26 -1.73 12.71
C MET A 281 -6.38 -1.72 11.67
N VAL A 282 -6.51 -2.78 10.86
CA VAL A 282 -7.52 -2.83 9.78
C VAL A 282 -8.94 -2.76 10.32
N THR A 283 -9.22 -3.48 11.41
CA THR A 283 -10.54 -3.45 12.10
C THR A 283 -10.92 -2.08 12.65
N ARG A 284 -9.96 -1.17 12.81
CA ARG A 284 -10.26 0.23 13.23
C ARG A 284 -10.76 1.10 12.09
N VAL A 285 -10.45 0.70 10.85
CA VAL A 285 -10.92 1.39 9.64
C VAL A 285 -12.22 0.76 9.14
N ALA A 286 -12.26 -0.57 9.10
CA ALA A 286 -13.38 -1.29 8.53
C ALA A 286 -14.64 -1.20 9.42
N PRO A 287 -15.81 -0.99 8.83
CA PRO A 287 -16.11 -0.92 7.40
C PRO A 287 -16.24 0.52 6.82
N TYR A 288 -15.44 1.49 7.25
CA TYR A 288 -15.52 2.88 6.75
C TYR A 288 -15.54 2.94 5.21
N GLY A 289 -16.42 3.74 4.63
CA GLY A 289 -16.63 3.77 3.16
C GLY A 289 -15.36 4.17 2.40
N LEU A 290 -14.84 3.26 1.57
CA LEU A 290 -13.63 3.48 0.75
C LEU A 290 -13.97 3.53 -0.74
N SER A 291 -13.25 4.34 -1.50
CA SER A 291 -13.24 4.35 -2.95
C SER A 291 -12.26 3.32 -3.52
N GLY A 292 -11.23 2.98 -2.74
CA GLY A 292 -10.26 1.95 -3.06
C GLY A 292 -9.10 1.90 -2.07
N VAL A 293 -8.20 0.96 -2.30
CA VAL A 293 -6.99 0.72 -1.51
C VAL A 293 -5.77 0.89 -2.41
N LEU A 294 -4.81 1.67 -1.97
CA LEU A 294 -3.44 1.71 -2.50
C LEU A 294 -2.62 0.71 -1.69
N TRP A 295 -2.02 -0.28 -2.36
CA TRP A 295 -1.29 -1.34 -1.68
C TRP A 295 0.16 -1.43 -2.16
N TYR A 296 1.13 -1.12 -1.27
CA TYR A 296 2.55 -1.30 -1.57
C TYR A 296 3.20 -2.15 -0.49
N GLN A 297 3.36 -3.43 -0.79
CA GLN A 297 3.93 -4.43 0.11
C GLN A 297 4.55 -5.56 -0.73
N GLY A 298 5.51 -6.27 -0.17
CA GLY A 298 6.11 -7.45 -0.79
C GLY A 298 7.55 -7.65 -0.36
N GLU A 299 8.29 -6.60 -0.05
CA GLU A 299 9.71 -6.65 0.29
C GLU A 299 10.00 -7.62 1.44
N ALA A 300 9.14 -7.61 2.46
CA ALA A 300 9.27 -8.50 3.62
C ALA A 300 8.96 -9.97 3.31
N ASN A 301 8.29 -10.27 2.20
CA ASN A 301 8.02 -11.62 1.69
C ASN A 301 8.96 -12.00 0.53
N GLY A 302 10.09 -11.31 0.37
CA GLY A 302 11.02 -11.47 -0.75
C GLY A 302 11.93 -12.68 -0.65
N ALA A 303 11.96 -13.46 0.45
CA ALA A 303 12.70 -14.70 0.53
C ALA A 303 12.14 -15.76 -0.42
N ALA A 304 13.00 -16.62 -0.98
CA ALA A 304 12.63 -17.54 -2.05
C ALA A 304 11.47 -18.48 -1.66
N ASP A 305 11.45 -18.96 -0.42
CA ASP A 305 10.41 -19.82 0.12
C ASP A 305 9.11 -19.06 0.45
N GLU A 306 9.19 -17.75 0.72
CA GLU A 306 8.04 -16.89 1.01
C GLU A 306 7.39 -16.35 -0.28
N ALA A 307 8.20 -15.95 -1.27
CA ALA A 307 7.75 -15.33 -2.50
C ALA A 307 6.71 -16.18 -3.26
N LEU A 308 6.88 -17.50 -3.26
CA LEU A 308 5.96 -18.44 -3.92
C LEU A 308 4.54 -18.43 -3.33
N HIS A 309 4.38 -18.10 -2.05
CA HIS A 309 3.09 -18.07 -1.36
C HIS A 309 2.36 -16.73 -1.54
N TYR A 310 3.05 -15.68 -2.00
CA TYR A 310 2.52 -14.31 -2.02
C TYR A 310 1.18 -14.19 -2.77
N GLY A 311 1.06 -14.79 -3.94
CA GLY A 311 -0.17 -14.70 -4.74
C GLY A 311 -1.39 -15.30 -4.06
N ALA A 312 -1.21 -16.43 -3.37
CA ALA A 312 -2.28 -17.07 -2.59
C ALA A 312 -2.67 -16.24 -1.37
N LEU A 313 -1.69 -15.70 -0.65
CA LEU A 313 -1.91 -14.83 0.51
C LEU A 313 -2.59 -13.52 0.12
N PHE A 314 -2.19 -12.92 -1.01
CA PHE A 314 -2.85 -11.73 -1.53
C PHE A 314 -4.31 -12.00 -1.92
N GLY A 315 -4.59 -13.14 -2.55
CA GLY A 315 -5.96 -13.56 -2.83
C GLY A 315 -6.81 -13.67 -1.55
N ARG A 316 -6.25 -14.28 -0.50
CA ARG A 316 -6.91 -14.36 0.82
C ARG A 316 -7.14 -12.97 1.42
N LEU A 317 -6.15 -12.07 1.33
CA LEU A 317 -6.28 -10.69 1.80
C LEU A 317 -7.43 -9.98 1.09
N LEU A 318 -7.54 -10.09 -0.23
CA LEU A 318 -8.63 -9.51 -1.00
C LEU A 318 -10.00 -10.01 -0.56
N ASP A 319 -10.15 -11.34 -0.43
CA ASP A 319 -11.42 -11.96 -0.02
C ASP A 319 -11.85 -11.48 1.36
N THR A 320 -10.91 -11.47 2.30
CA THR A 320 -11.16 -11.07 3.69
C THR A 320 -11.46 -9.59 3.80
N TRP A 321 -10.66 -8.73 3.19
CA TRP A 321 -10.89 -7.28 3.26
C TRP A 321 -12.20 -6.90 2.56
N ARG A 322 -12.46 -7.41 1.38
CA ARG A 322 -13.74 -7.20 0.67
C ARG A 322 -14.94 -7.69 1.47
N GLY A 323 -14.82 -8.84 2.14
CA GLY A 323 -15.83 -9.34 3.06
C GLY A 323 -16.04 -8.42 4.26
N THR A 324 -14.97 -7.93 4.88
CA THR A 324 -15.01 -7.03 6.04
C THR A 324 -15.63 -5.67 5.69
N TRP A 325 -15.35 -5.15 4.49
CA TRP A 325 -15.96 -3.92 3.97
C TRP A 325 -17.36 -4.14 3.36
N MET A 326 -17.80 -5.39 3.23
CA MET A 326 -19.05 -5.75 2.54
C MET A 326 -19.11 -5.16 1.12
N ASP A 327 -17.95 -5.01 0.48
CA ASP A 327 -17.79 -4.50 -0.88
C ASP A 327 -16.93 -5.45 -1.72
N PRO A 328 -17.56 -6.43 -2.41
CA PRO A 328 -16.83 -7.39 -3.25
C PRO A 328 -16.13 -6.74 -4.45
N GLY A 329 -16.51 -5.52 -4.80
CA GLY A 329 -15.89 -4.72 -5.86
C GLY A 329 -14.85 -3.72 -5.37
N LEU A 330 -14.47 -3.71 -4.07
CA LEU A 330 -13.48 -2.77 -3.54
C LEU A 330 -12.18 -2.84 -4.36
N PRO A 331 -11.79 -1.73 -5.05
CA PRO A 331 -10.61 -1.71 -5.90
C PRO A 331 -9.31 -1.75 -5.07
N PHE A 332 -8.33 -2.52 -5.57
CA PHE A 332 -6.96 -2.52 -5.07
C PHE A 332 -6.01 -2.09 -6.18
N LEU A 333 -5.34 -0.96 -5.99
CA LEU A 333 -4.28 -0.48 -6.86
C LEU A 333 -2.95 -0.86 -6.20
N THR A 334 -2.24 -1.83 -6.79
CA THR A 334 -1.05 -2.41 -6.20
C THR A 334 0.22 -1.89 -6.85
N CYS A 335 1.32 -1.93 -6.12
CA CYS A 335 2.65 -1.65 -6.63
C CYS A 335 3.42 -2.95 -6.84
N GLN A 336 3.97 -3.16 -8.04
CA GLN A 336 5.00 -4.17 -8.24
C GLN A 336 6.28 -3.72 -7.55
N LEU A 337 7.06 -4.64 -6.97
CA LEU A 337 8.33 -4.28 -6.34
C LEU A 337 9.27 -3.58 -7.32
N ALA A 338 9.79 -2.43 -6.89
CA ALA A 338 10.86 -1.73 -7.60
C ALA A 338 12.14 -2.58 -7.65
N THR A 339 13.03 -2.28 -8.57
CA THR A 339 14.33 -2.97 -8.68
C THR A 339 15.23 -2.61 -7.49
N PHE A 340 15.94 -3.63 -6.94
CA PHE A 340 16.81 -3.48 -5.79
C PHE A 340 17.87 -4.59 -5.76
N GLN A 341 19.10 -4.29 -5.35
CA GLN A 341 20.18 -5.27 -5.27
C GLN A 341 20.09 -6.04 -3.94
N THR A 342 19.29 -7.09 -3.91
CA THR A 342 18.87 -7.80 -2.69
C THR A 342 19.99 -8.51 -1.93
N GLY A 343 21.01 -9.02 -2.62
CA GLY A 343 22.13 -9.77 -2.03
C GLY A 343 22.93 -9.02 -0.95
N MET A 344 22.60 -7.75 -0.71
CA MET A 344 23.20 -6.94 0.37
C MET A 344 22.51 -7.13 1.73
N TYR A 345 21.25 -7.63 1.79
CA TYR A 345 20.44 -7.59 3.01
C TYR A 345 19.84 -8.92 3.43
N TRP A 346 19.58 -9.86 2.48
CA TRP A 346 18.92 -11.15 2.77
C TRP A 346 19.61 -12.31 2.07
N GLY A 347 19.60 -13.48 2.72
CA GLY A 347 20.40 -14.61 2.33
C GLY A 347 20.06 -15.26 0.98
N SER A 348 18.80 -15.29 0.54
CA SER A 348 18.37 -15.92 -0.71
C SER A 348 17.04 -15.35 -1.17
N PRO A 349 17.01 -14.07 -1.58
CA PRO A 349 15.79 -13.45 -2.07
C PRO A 349 15.44 -13.97 -3.48
N ASP A 350 14.14 -13.97 -3.80
CA ASP A 350 13.64 -14.22 -5.15
C ASP A 350 12.67 -13.09 -5.55
N TRP A 351 13.25 -11.94 -5.82
CA TRP A 351 12.54 -10.73 -6.26
C TRP A 351 11.78 -10.92 -7.59
N PRO A 352 12.36 -11.60 -8.59
CA PRO A 352 11.64 -11.95 -9.81
C PRO A 352 10.40 -12.81 -9.56
N CYS A 353 10.50 -13.84 -8.71
CA CYS A 353 9.36 -14.66 -8.32
C CYS A 353 8.25 -13.81 -7.69
N LEU A 354 8.60 -12.95 -6.73
CA LEU A 354 7.61 -12.09 -6.08
C LEU A 354 6.94 -11.13 -7.07
N ARG A 355 7.68 -10.51 -7.99
CA ARG A 355 7.10 -9.67 -9.05
C ARG A 355 6.17 -10.45 -9.96
N ALA A 356 6.50 -11.70 -10.28
CA ALA A 356 5.64 -12.59 -11.04
C ALA A 356 4.35 -12.92 -10.30
N GLN A 357 4.42 -13.15 -8.98
CA GLN A 357 3.23 -13.35 -8.15
C GLN A 357 2.35 -12.09 -8.07
N GLN A 358 2.95 -10.90 -7.97
CA GLN A 358 2.21 -9.63 -8.01
C GLN A 358 1.52 -9.43 -9.36
N GLN A 359 2.20 -9.73 -10.48
CA GLN A 359 1.59 -9.70 -11.82
C GLN A 359 0.43 -10.68 -11.93
N LEU A 360 0.61 -11.91 -11.44
CA LEU A 360 -0.44 -12.94 -11.45
C LEU A 360 -1.68 -12.48 -10.66
N CYS A 361 -1.50 -11.75 -9.56
CA CYS A 361 -2.62 -11.18 -8.79
C CYS A 361 -3.41 -10.16 -9.61
N ALA A 362 -2.72 -9.23 -10.30
CA ALA A 362 -3.37 -8.25 -11.16
C ALA A 362 -4.09 -8.89 -12.36
N ASP A 363 -3.58 -10.01 -12.87
CA ASP A 363 -4.19 -10.73 -13.99
C ASP A 363 -5.40 -11.56 -13.57
N ARG A 364 -5.40 -12.08 -12.35
CA ARG A 364 -6.37 -13.08 -11.89
C ARG A 364 -7.56 -12.49 -11.15
N PHE A 365 -7.34 -11.45 -10.37
CA PHE A 365 -8.37 -10.91 -9.49
C PHE A 365 -9.05 -9.68 -10.10
N ALA A 366 -10.38 -9.71 -10.15
CA ALA A 366 -11.16 -8.56 -10.59
C ALA A 366 -10.92 -7.33 -9.69
N HIS A 367 -10.93 -6.12 -10.26
CA HIS A 367 -10.70 -4.86 -9.57
C HIS A 367 -9.35 -4.78 -8.85
N VAL A 368 -8.34 -5.45 -9.41
CA VAL A 368 -6.94 -5.33 -9.00
C VAL A 368 -6.13 -4.83 -10.18
N SER A 369 -5.46 -3.71 -10.01
CA SER A 369 -4.58 -3.11 -11.03
C SER A 369 -3.19 -2.88 -10.44
N MET A 370 -2.15 -2.94 -11.27
CA MET A 370 -0.77 -2.91 -10.80
C MET A 370 0.08 -1.84 -11.50
N ALA A 371 0.72 -1.01 -10.70
CA ALA A 371 1.76 -0.09 -11.16
C ALA A 371 3.10 -0.84 -11.27
N VAL A 372 3.66 -0.91 -12.47
CA VAL A 372 5.00 -1.48 -12.72
C VAL A 372 6.06 -0.48 -12.31
N LEU A 373 7.03 -0.86 -11.46
CA LEU A 373 8.00 0.05 -10.84
C LEU A 373 9.47 -0.29 -11.16
N LEU A 374 9.76 -0.96 -12.26
CA LEU A 374 11.12 -1.40 -12.62
C LEU A 374 12.14 -0.27 -12.75
N ASP A 375 11.70 0.94 -13.08
CA ASP A 375 12.54 2.11 -13.38
C ASP A 375 12.65 3.14 -12.22
N VAL A 376 11.99 2.88 -11.08
CA VAL A 376 12.00 3.78 -9.94
C VAL A 376 12.81 3.25 -8.74
N GLY A 377 13.44 2.08 -8.90
CA GLY A 377 14.27 1.47 -7.87
C GLY A 377 15.62 2.16 -7.66
N MET A 378 16.28 1.83 -6.57
CA MET A 378 17.66 2.23 -6.27
C MET A 378 18.48 1.00 -5.90
N ALA A 379 19.67 0.82 -6.53
CA ALA A 379 20.48 -0.39 -6.34
C ALA A 379 20.82 -0.69 -4.87
N ARG A 380 21.09 0.35 -4.08
CA ARG A 380 21.59 0.24 -2.70
C ARG A 380 20.63 0.77 -1.64
N ASN A 381 19.42 1.15 -2.03
CA ASN A 381 18.39 1.61 -1.10
C ASN A 381 17.07 0.94 -1.44
N ILE A 382 16.57 0.12 -0.53
CA ILE A 382 15.27 -0.56 -0.66
C ILE A 382 14.09 0.42 -0.63
N HIS A 383 14.34 1.65 -0.13
CA HIS A 383 13.37 2.74 -0.07
C HIS A 383 13.76 3.82 -1.10
N PRO A 384 13.38 3.66 -2.38
CA PRO A 384 13.68 4.69 -3.37
C PRO A 384 13.08 6.03 -2.94
N LEU A 385 13.88 7.09 -3.02
CA LEU A 385 13.45 8.44 -2.62
C LEU A 385 12.45 9.03 -3.61
N TYR A 386 12.45 8.57 -4.85
CA TYR A 386 11.63 9.10 -5.93
C TYR A 386 10.24 8.46 -5.93
N LYS A 387 9.34 8.96 -5.06
CA LYS A 387 7.97 8.42 -4.89
C LYS A 387 6.94 9.03 -5.82
N GLN A 388 7.20 10.19 -6.41
CA GLN A 388 6.22 10.85 -7.29
C GLN A 388 5.80 9.98 -8.49
N PRO A 389 6.67 9.26 -9.22
CA PRO A 389 6.22 8.37 -10.29
C PRO A 389 5.35 7.21 -9.81
N VAL A 390 5.54 6.75 -8.56
CA VAL A 390 4.69 5.71 -7.96
C VAL A 390 3.27 6.25 -7.78
N ALA A 391 3.16 7.44 -7.15
CA ALA A 391 1.86 8.10 -6.97
C ALA A 391 1.18 8.44 -8.31
N ASP A 392 1.95 8.89 -9.33
CA ASP A 392 1.41 9.17 -10.67
C ASP A 392 0.84 7.91 -11.33
N ARG A 393 1.54 6.76 -11.25
CA ARG A 393 1.05 5.50 -11.82
C ARG A 393 -0.21 5.00 -11.13
N LEU A 394 -0.26 5.06 -9.80
CA LEU A 394 -1.46 4.73 -9.04
C LEU A 394 -2.62 5.69 -9.37
N PHE A 395 -2.34 6.98 -9.52
CA PHE A 395 -3.33 7.97 -9.94
C PHE A 395 -3.90 7.69 -11.34
N ARG A 396 -3.04 7.34 -12.32
CA ARG A 396 -3.50 6.95 -13.67
C ARG A 396 -4.38 5.71 -13.60
N LEU A 397 -4.00 4.68 -12.84
CA LEU A 397 -4.81 3.48 -12.62
C LEU A 397 -6.15 3.83 -11.96
N ALA A 398 -6.17 4.71 -10.96
CA ALA A 398 -7.43 5.17 -10.37
C ALA A 398 -8.33 5.85 -11.41
N LEU A 399 -7.78 6.75 -12.22
CA LEU A 399 -8.56 7.43 -13.26
C LEU A 399 -9.17 6.44 -14.24
N GLU A 400 -8.37 5.51 -14.76
CA GLU A 400 -8.80 4.61 -15.83
C GLU A 400 -9.71 3.48 -15.31
N ASP A 401 -9.25 2.77 -14.27
CA ASP A 401 -9.90 1.53 -13.84
C ASP A 401 -11.02 1.75 -12.80
N VAL A 402 -10.99 2.87 -12.05
CA VAL A 402 -12.00 3.16 -11.03
C VAL A 402 -12.98 4.23 -11.49
N TYR A 403 -12.48 5.30 -12.13
CA TYR A 403 -13.32 6.42 -12.54
C TYR A 403 -13.71 6.41 -14.02
N GLY A 404 -13.19 5.48 -14.85
CA GLY A 404 -13.49 5.38 -16.28
C GLY A 404 -12.97 6.58 -17.10
N ILE A 405 -11.95 7.29 -16.60
CA ILE A 405 -11.34 8.46 -17.24
C ILE A 405 -10.05 8.01 -17.92
N PRO A 406 -9.92 8.07 -19.25
CA PRO A 406 -8.71 7.62 -19.95
C PRO A 406 -7.44 8.32 -19.43
N ALA A 407 -6.42 7.52 -19.07
CA ALA A 407 -5.19 8.01 -18.47
C ALA A 407 -3.91 7.30 -18.96
N GLN A 408 -4.03 6.36 -19.92
CA GLN A 408 -2.92 5.54 -20.40
C GLN A 408 -2.17 4.88 -19.24
N ALA A 409 -2.93 4.23 -18.35
CA ALA A 409 -2.46 3.73 -17.07
C ALA A 409 -1.65 2.45 -17.14
N HIS A 410 -1.80 1.67 -18.22
CA HIS A 410 -1.22 0.33 -18.35
C HIS A 410 0.00 0.32 -19.25
N ALA A 411 1.06 -0.38 -18.83
CA ALA A 411 2.21 -0.67 -19.66
C ALA A 411 1.85 -1.75 -20.71
N PRO A 412 2.44 -1.71 -21.91
CA PRO A 412 2.22 -2.75 -22.91
C PRO A 412 2.65 -4.13 -22.39
N ARG A 413 1.91 -5.17 -22.81
CA ARG A 413 2.14 -6.56 -22.39
C ARG A 413 2.39 -7.45 -23.60
N PRO A 414 3.28 -8.46 -23.48
CA PRO A 414 3.42 -9.45 -24.53
C PRO A 414 2.15 -10.31 -24.60
N ILE A 415 1.52 -10.37 -25.78
CA ILE A 415 0.30 -11.14 -26.03
C ILE A 415 0.52 -12.37 -26.89
N ALA A 416 1.67 -12.45 -27.58
CA ALA A 416 2.04 -13.63 -28.38
C ALA A 416 3.56 -13.78 -28.48
N CYS A 417 3.99 -15.05 -28.51
CA CYS A 417 5.35 -15.46 -28.78
C CYS A 417 5.32 -16.44 -29.98
N ILE A 418 5.84 -16.06 -31.11
CA ILE A 418 5.70 -16.78 -32.36
C ILE A 418 7.08 -17.28 -32.83
N ARG A 419 7.19 -18.60 -33.00
CA ARG A 419 8.44 -19.21 -33.52
C ARG A 419 8.73 -18.78 -34.95
N GLN A 420 9.92 -18.31 -35.17
CA GLN A 420 10.47 -17.95 -36.47
C GLN A 420 11.66 -18.87 -36.83
N LYS A 421 12.12 -18.84 -38.07
CA LYS A 421 13.24 -19.68 -38.57
C LYS A 421 14.53 -19.54 -37.73
N ALA A 422 14.82 -18.34 -37.23
CA ALA A 422 16.04 -18.02 -36.48
C ALA A 422 15.80 -17.39 -35.10
N GLY A 423 14.58 -17.49 -34.54
CA GLY A 423 14.30 -16.85 -33.26
C GLY A 423 12.83 -16.86 -32.88
N LEU A 424 12.43 -15.88 -32.07
CA LEU A 424 11.06 -15.67 -31.60
C LEU A 424 10.60 -14.25 -31.93
N LEU A 425 9.39 -14.12 -32.44
CA LEU A 425 8.71 -12.84 -32.61
C LEU A 425 7.77 -12.64 -31.41
N LEU A 426 8.03 -11.61 -30.61
CA LEU A 426 7.15 -11.17 -29.52
C LEU A 426 6.20 -10.10 -30.07
N ARG A 427 4.89 -10.24 -29.80
CA ARG A 427 3.89 -9.20 -30.07
C ARG A 427 3.31 -8.67 -28.79
N PHE A 428 3.04 -7.37 -28.76
CA PHE A 428 2.52 -6.62 -27.62
C PHE A 428 1.13 -6.05 -27.93
N ASP A 429 0.33 -5.85 -26.90
CA ASP A 429 -1.02 -5.25 -26.98
C ASP A 429 -0.99 -3.73 -27.20
N GLY A 430 0.16 -3.09 -27.00
CA GLY A 430 0.40 -1.68 -27.25
C GLY A 430 1.78 -1.41 -27.84
N PRO A 431 2.04 -0.18 -28.31
CA PRO A 431 3.34 0.20 -28.86
C PRO A 431 4.44 0.12 -27.83
N VAL A 432 5.59 -0.42 -28.23
CA VAL A 432 6.80 -0.55 -27.41
C VAL A 432 7.96 0.24 -28.00
N THR A 433 8.80 0.75 -27.12
CA THR A 433 10.01 1.50 -27.47
C THR A 433 11.21 0.91 -26.75
N ILE A 434 12.30 0.69 -27.51
CA ILE A 434 13.60 0.27 -26.96
C ILE A 434 14.36 1.51 -26.47
N ARG A 435 14.84 1.45 -25.22
CA ARG A 435 15.73 2.43 -24.59
C ARG A 435 17.01 1.74 -24.11
N PRO A 436 18.08 2.47 -23.75
CA PRO A 436 19.24 1.89 -23.08
C PRO A 436 18.82 1.15 -21.80
N GLY A 437 19.19 -0.12 -21.66
CA GLY A 437 18.83 -0.98 -20.54
C GLY A 437 18.76 -2.45 -20.92
N GLU A 438 18.22 -3.27 -20.00
CA GLU A 438 18.01 -4.69 -20.23
C GLU A 438 16.88 -4.91 -21.24
N LEU A 439 17.09 -5.84 -22.14
CA LEU A 439 16.14 -6.22 -23.20
C LEU A 439 15.73 -7.69 -23.02
N PRO A 440 14.60 -8.12 -23.63
CA PRO A 440 14.22 -9.52 -23.62
C PRO A 440 15.31 -10.43 -24.17
N VAL A 441 15.43 -11.62 -23.56
CA VAL A 441 16.39 -12.67 -23.97
C VAL A 441 15.63 -13.92 -24.37
N LEU A 442 16.26 -14.73 -25.25
CA LEU A 442 15.79 -16.09 -25.51
C LEU A 442 16.14 -16.99 -24.31
N MET A 443 15.36 -18.06 -24.12
CA MET A 443 15.55 -19.01 -23.03
C MET A 443 15.64 -20.44 -23.56
N GLU A 444 16.58 -21.24 -23.04
CA GLU A 444 16.60 -22.70 -23.15
C GLU A 444 16.32 -23.27 -21.74
N GLY A 445 15.07 -23.66 -21.49
CA GLY A 445 14.60 -23.94 -20.14
C GLY A 445 14.70 -22.69 -19.24
N SER A 446 15.51 -22.74 -18.20
CA SER A 446 15.80 -21.61 -17.30
C SER A 446 17.08 -20.83 -17.67
N VAL A 447 17.80 -21.23 -18.71
CA VAL A 447 19.08 -20.63 -19.07
C VAL A 447 18.89 -19.57 -20.15
N PRO A 448 19.37 -18.30 -19.95
CA PRO A 448 19.30 -17.29 -20.98
C PRO A 448 20.25 -17.60 -22.15
N VAL A 449 19.74 -17.46 -23.37
CA VAL A 449 20.50 -17.65 -24.63
C VAL A 449 20.80 -16.28 -25.24
N PRO A 450 22.06 -15.94 -25.51
CA PRO A 450 22.42 -14.69 -26.15
C PRO A 450 21.66 -14.49 -27.47
N CYS A 451 21.02 -13.34 -27.62
CA CYS A 451 20.26 -13.01 -28.81
C CYS A 451 20.40 -11.53 -29.17
N ARG A 452 20.06 -11.22 -30.40
CA ARG A 452 19.88 -9.85 -30.88
C ARG A 452 18.40 -9.53 -30.88
N VAL A 453 18.03 -8.40 -30.27
CA VAL A 453 16.68 -7.85 -30.28
C VAL A 453 16.59 -6.80 -31.39
N THR A 454 15.56 -6.91 -32.21
CA THR A 454 15.28 -5.95 -33.28
C THR A 454 13.80 -5.61 -33.25
N GLN A 455 13.48 -4.33 -33.24
CA GLN A 455 12.10 -3.87 -33.38
C GLN A 455 11.68 -4.00 -34.84
N THR A 456 10.64 -4.77 -35.13
CA THR A 456 10.13 -5.01 -36.49
C THR A 456 8.98 -4.09 -36.87
N ASP A 457 8.19 -3.71 -35.91
CA ASP A 457 7.14 -2.69 -35.94
C ASP A 457 6.87 -2.15 -34.54
N ASP A 458 5.94 -1.21 -34.41
CA ASP A 458 5.66 -0.55 -33.11
C ASP A 458 5.16 -1.51 -32.02
N HIS A 459 4.62 -2.67 -32.42
CA HIS A 459 4.05 -3.68 -31.52
C HIS A 459 4.86 -4.98 -31.49
N ALA A 460 6.04 -5.05 -32.10
CA ALA A 460 6.74 -6.32 -32.22
C ALA A 460 8.26 -6.23 -32.11
N LEU A 461 8.82 -7.22 -31.44
CA LEU A 461 10.25 -7.44 -31.28
C LEU A 461 10.64 -8.82 -31.82
N LEU A 462 11.64 -8.88 -32.68
CA LEU A 462 12.24 -10.11 -33.13
C LEU A 462 13.53 -10.39 -32.33
N LEU A 463 13.56 -11.50 -31.63
CA LEU A 463 14.72 -12.02 -30.90
C LEU A 463 15.37 -13.08 -31.79
N THR A 464 16.62 -12.87 -32.19
CA THR A 464 17.36 -13.81 -33.06
C THR A 464 18.61 -14.34 -32.38
N ALA A 465 18.83 -15.65 -32.46
CA ALA A 465 20.02 -16.31 -31.96
C ALA A 465 20.88 -16.88 -33.13
N GLN A 466 22.05 -17.41 -32.77
CA GLN A 466 22.86 -18.16 -33.74
C GLN A 466 22.11 -19.43 -34.21
N PRO A 467 22.32 -19.90 -35.44
CA PRO A 467 21.54 -21.02 -36.03
C PRO A 467 21.59 -22.33 -35.24
N SER A 468 22.63 -22.54 -34.41
CA SER A 468 22.80 -23.74 -33.58
C SER A 468 22.21 -23.62 -32.18
N ALA A 469 21.69 -22.46 -31.80
CA ALA A 469 21.16 -22.26 -30.46
C ALA A 469 19.77 -22.89 -30.34
N ALA A 470 19.55 -23.68 -29.26
CA ALA A 470 18.22 -24.11 -28.85
C ALA A 470 17.57 -23.04 -28.02
N PHE A 471 16.26 -22.89 -28.15
CA PHE A 471 15.47 -22.00 -27.29
C PHE A 471 14.03 -22.50 -27.18
N THR A 472 13.45 -22.32 -25.99
CA THR A 472 12.09 -22.78 -25.62
C THR A 472 11.13 -21.63 -25.42
N GLY A 473 11.63 -20.41 -25.17
CA GLY A 473 10.82 -19.23 -24.88
C GLY A 473 11.66 -17.96 -24.83
N ALA A 474 11.05 -16.90 -24.31
CA ALA A 474 11.70 -15.63 -24.04
C ALA A 474 11.38 -15.14 -22.63
N ALA A 475 12.29 -14.38 -22.03
CA ALA A 475 12.11 -13.76 -20.73
C ALA A 475 12.59 -12.31 -20.75
N TYR A 476 12.03 -11.48 -19.83
CA TYR A 476 12.42 -10.09 -19.65
C TYR A 476 12.36 -9.73 -18.17
N ALA A 477 13.35 -8.97 -17.70
CA ALA A 477 13.45 -8.39 -16.36
C ALA A 477 13.40 -9.44 -15.24
N GLN A 478 14.16 -10.53 -15.38
CA GLN A 478 14.25 -11.64 -14.44
C GLN A 478 15.41 -11.49 -13.44
N ALA A 479 15.81 -10.27 -13.10
CA ALA A 479 16.85 -9.98 -12.12
C ALA A 479 16.31 -9.10 -10.98
N ASP A 480 16.91 -9.17 -9.81
CA ASP A 480 16.57 -8.35 -8.65
C ASP A 480 16.78 -6.85 -8.96
N TRP A 481 17.95 -6.53 -9.51
CA TRP A 481 18.34 -5.21 -9.96
C TRP A 481 18.60 -5.19 -11.47
N LEU A 482 17.99 -4.23 -12.14
CA LEU A 482 18.20 -3.96 -13.56
C LEU A 482 17.77 -2.52 -13.89
N THR A 483 18.22 -2.02 -15.03
CA THR A 483 17.65 -0.84 -15.69
C THR A 483 16.77 -1.35 -16.82
N PRO A 484 15.45 -1.10 -16.83
CA PRO A 484 14.58 -1.59 -17.89
C PRO A 484 14.89 -0.90 -19.22
N GLY A 485 14.95 -1.69 -20.30
CA GLY A 485 15.20 -1.20 -21.66
C GLY A 485 13.96 -1.22 -22.56
N LEU A 486 12.80 -1.65 -22.05
CA LEU A 486 11.56 -1.74 -22.81
C LEU A 486 10.44 -0.94 -22.17
N TYR A 487 9.85 -0.01 -22.94
CA TYR A 487 8.82 0.92 -22.49
C TYR A 487 7.65 1.01 -23.45
N GLY A 488 6.49 1.38 -22.96
CA GLY A 488 5.38 1.84 -23.78
C GLY A 488 5.54 3.32 -24.19
N GLU A 489 4.76 3.75 -25.19
CA GLU A 489 4.68 5.16 -25.60
C GLU A 489 4.17 6.06 -24.45
N ASN A 490 3.39 5.52 -23.53
CA ASN A 490 2.92 6.20 -22.32
C ASN A 490 4.02 6.44 -21.26
N GLY A 491 5.27 6.01 -21.57
CA GLY A 491 6.43 6.17 -20.71
C GLY A 491 6.52 5.15 -19.57
N LEU A 492 5.61 4.18 -19.49
CA LEU A 492 5.64 3.13 -18.48
C LEU A 492 6.57 1.98 -18.91
N PRO A 493 7.37 1.40 -17.98
CA PRO A 493 8.18 0.23 -18.31
C PRO A 493 7.29 -1.00 -18.52
N VAL A 494 7.64 -1.84 -19.48
CA VAL A 494 6.99 -3.15 -19.66
C VAL A 494 7.25 -4.01 -18.42
N ALA A 495 6.21 -4.69 -17.93
CA ALA A 495 6.32 -5.59 -16.80
C ALA A 495 7.25 -6.80 -17.11
N PRO A 496 7.88 -7.42 -16.08
CA PRO A 496 8.60 -8.66 -16.24
C PRO A 496 7.71 -9.75 -16.86
N PHE A 497 8.28 -10.57 -17.73
CA PHE A 497 7.56 -11.70 -18.30
C PHE A 497 8.46 -12.89 -18.60
N VAL A 498 7.85 -14.08 -18.60
CA VAL A 498 8.35 -15.32 -19.23
C VAL A 498 7.25 -15.81 -20.16
N ILE A 499 7.58 -16.05 -21.42
CA ILE A 499 6.61 -16.43 -22.45
C ILE A 499 7.16 -17.55 -23.34
N GLN A 500 6.31 -18.48 -23.72
CA GLN A 500 6.62 -19.58 -24.62
C GLN A 500 5.81 -19.46 -25.91
N PRO A 501 6.34 -20.00 -27.04
CA PRO A 501 5.66 -19.98 -28.33
C PRO A 501 4.44 -20.90 -28.37
#